data_2b6a2c7a9236e4db993919fe0d3f46ab
#
_entry.id   2b6a2c7a9236e4db993919fe0d3f46ab
#
_cell.length_a   1.000
_cell.length_b   1.000
_cell.length_c   1.000
_cell.angle_alpha   90.00
_cell.angle_beta   90.00
_cell.angle_gamma   90.00
#
_symmetry.space_group_name_H-M   'P 1'
#
loop_
_entity.id
_entity.type
_entity.pdbx_description
1 polymer ?
#
loop_
_entity_poly.entity_id
_entity_poly.type
_entity_poly.pdbx_seq_one_letter_code
_entity_poly.pdbx_strand_id
1 'polypeptide(L)'
;MTPLPPHPHNSPRIALVGAGLAGLSCATALQAAGHSVVLFEKSRGPAGRMSTRRGEDWQCDFGAQYFVARDPAFLAEVQRWSDAGVAQPWQLRLGSFEGSRWKPSTTALVRHVGVPAMTAPAHWLAQGLQVHAHLTVQTLERTVDGWRLHCAEAGAPEAVFDTVLLAMPAPQALALLGDHAPGLRAAAAGAGMCPCWALMLRFDAPLAWDLDAAFVNQGPLGWMARDSSKPGRPRHETWVLHATADWSQEHLEDDPADVARAMLKAFADLGGAAPAAWTAHRWRYATHAPALTEGCAWDAATRLGLCGDWLHGGKVEGAWLSGQALARRVLQQG
;
A
#
# COMPACT_ATOMS: atom_id res chain seq x y z
N MET A 1 -21.67 15.56 -6.65
CA MET A 1 -20.88 14.67 -7.54
C MET A 1 -20.60 15.41 -8.84
N THR A 2 -19.35 15.54 -9.22
CA THR A 2 -18.98 16.16 -10.49
C THR A 2 -19.20 15.14 -11.60
N PRO A 3 -20.02 15.43 -12.63
CA PRO A 3 -20.17 14.54 -13.78
C PRO A 3 -18.81 14.35 -14.46
N LEU A 4 -18.60 13.18 -15.04
CA LEU A 4 -17.39 12.91 -15.82
C LEU A 4 -17.34 13.88 -17.01
N PRO A 5 -16.19 14.53 -17.28
CA PRO A 5 -16.07 15.46 -18.39
C PRO A 5 -16.37 14.76 -19.73
N PRO A 6 -16.99 15.47 -20.70
CA PRO A 6 -17.20 14.92 -22.02
C PRO A 6 -15.85 14.63 -22.68
N HIS A 7 -15.75 13.45 -23.32
CA HIS A 7 -14.51 12.99 -23.97
C HIS A 7 -14.23 13.73 -25.27
N PRO A 8 -12.97 14.03 -25.60
CA PRO A 8 -12.53 14.08 -26.97
C PRO A 8 -12.67 12.67 -27.59
N HIS A 9 -13.37 12.55 -28.67
CA HIS A 9 -13.83 11.30 -29.30
C HIS A 9 -12.72 10.30 -29.75
N ASN A 10 -11.45 10.45 -29.33
CA ASN A 10 -10.33 9.70 -29.88
C ASN A 10 -9.37 9.03 -28.88
N SER A 11 -9.57 9.13 -27.57
CA SER A 11 -8.67 8.47 -26.59
C SER A 11 -9.42 7.43 -25.76
N PRO A 12 -8.91 6.19 -25.63
CA PRO A 12 -9.53 5.15 -24.83
C PRO A 12 -9.74 5.61 -23.39
N ARG A 13 -10.91 5.30 -22.84
CA ARG A 13 -11.27 5.60 -21.47
C ARG A 13 -10.89 4.44 -20.57
N ILE A 14 -10.03 4.69 -19.59
CA ILE A 14 -9.47 3.66 -18.72
C ILE A 14 -10.02 3.82 -17.30
N ALA A 15 -10.66 2.76 -16.77
CA ALA A 15 -10.94 2.63 -15.35
C ALA A 15 -9.78 1.95 -14.65
N LEU A 16 -9.35 2.50 -13.52
CA LEU A 16 -8.36 1.90 -12.66
C LEU A 16 -8.93 1.73 -11.26
N VAL A 17 -8.98 0.50 -10.76
CA VAL A 17 -9.54 0.17 -9.46
C VAL A 17 -8.41 -0.01 -8.44
N GLY A 18 -8.37 0.89 -7.46
CA GLY A 18 -7.35 0.98 -6.42
C GLY A 18 -6.36 2.13 -6.63
N ALA A 19 -6.37 3.09 -5.71
CA ALA A 19 -5.44 4.23 -5.69
C ALA A 19 -4.26 4.01 -4.72
N GLY A 20 -3.77 2.77 -4.61
CA GLY A 20 -2.48 2.46 -4.01
C GLY A 20 -1.33 2.87 -4.94
N LEU A 21 -0.08 2.71 -4.49
CA LEU A 21 1.08 3.17 -5.25
C LEU A 21 1.18 2.57 -6.66
N ALA A 22 0.83 1.29 -6.83
CA ALA A 22 0.83 0.65 -8.15
C ALA A 22 -0.19 1.30 -9.09
N GLY A 23 -1.41 1.55 -8.61
CA GLY A 23 -2.45 2.21 -9.39
C GLY A 23 -2.09 3.64 -9.75
N LEU A 24 -1.59 4.41 -8.80
CA LEU A 24 -1.14 5.79 -9.04
C LEU A 24 0.01 5.87 -10.04
N SER A 25 1.00 4.98 -9.91
CA SER A 25 2.12 4.88 -10.84
C SER A 25 1.65 4.54 -12.26
N CYS A 26 0.73 3.60 -12.41
CA CYS A 26 0.13 3.23 -13.69
C CYS A 26 -0.68 4.40 -14.28
N ALA A 27 -1.57 5.01 -13.49
CA ALA A 27 -2.42 6.11 -13.91
C ALA A 27 -1.62 7.33 -14.37
N THR A 28 -0.57 7.71 -13.61
CA THR A 28 0.30 8.84 -13.96
C THR A 28 1.00 8.61 -15.31
N ALA A 29 1.50 7.39 -15.55
CA ALA A 29 2.16 7.05 -16.81
C ALA A 29 1.19 7.08 -18.00
N LEU A 30 -0.02 6.54 -17.84
CA LEU A 30 -1.06 6.54 -18.88
C LEU A 30 -1.56 7.95 -19.17
N GLN A 31 -1.77 8.77 -18.13
CA GLN A 31 -2.19 10.18 -18.30
C GLN A 31 -1.10 10.99 -19.01
N ALA A 32 0.18 10.79 -18.66
CA ALA A 32 1.30 11.44 -19.35
C ALA A 32 1.39 11.07 -20.84
N ALA A 33 0.88 9.87 -21.22
CA ALA A 33 0.75 9.43 -22.60
C ALA A 33 -0.55 9.92 -23.29
N GLY A 34 -1.36 10.75 -22.62
CA GLY A 34 -2.56 11.36 -23.21
C GLY A 34 -3.85 10.56 -23.02
N HIS A 35 -3.84 9.46 -22.23
CA HIS A 35 -5.06 8.69 -21.96
C HIS A 35 -5.92 9.31 -20.85
N SER A 36 -7.23 9.14 -20.97
CA SER A 36 -8.19 9.51 -19.93
C SER A 36 -8.29 8.38 -18.91
N VAL A 37 -7.82 8.62 -17.68
CA VAL A 37 -7.81 7.62 -16.61
C VAL A 37 -8.68 8.08 -15.44
N VAL A 38 -9.58 7.21 -14.99
CA VAL A 38 -10.45 7.44 -13.83
C VAL A 38 -10.15 6.36 -12.79
N LEU A 39 -9.77 6.79 -11.57
CA LEU A 39 -9.47 5.89 -10.46
C LEU A 39 -10.68 5.75 -9.53
N PHE A 40 -10.94 4.52 -9.10
CA PHE A 40 -11.95 4.16 -8.09
C PHE A 40 -11.23 3.64 -6.85
N GLU A 41 -11.41 4.31 -5.71
CA GLU A 41 -10.76 3.96 -4.45
C GLU A 41 -11.82 3.79 -3.34
N LYS A 42 -11.81 2.64 -2.68
CA LYS A 42 -12.76 2.34 -1.59
C LYS A 42 -12.50 3.14 -0.32
N SER A 43 -11.25 3.53 -0.09
CA SER A 43 -10.82 4.26 1.09
C SER A 43 -11.10 5.76 0.96
N ARG A 44 -10.87 6.50 2.05
CA ARG A 44 -11.02 7.97 2.10
C ARG A 44 -10.07 8.73 1.17
N GLY A 45 -9.02 8.09 0.68
CA GLY A 45 -8.03 8.70 -0.18
C GLY A 45 -6.97 7.71 -0.63
N PRO A 46 -6.03 8.17 -1.49
CA PRO A 46 -4.97 7.34 -2.03
C PRO A 46 -3.98 6.90 -0.96
N ALA A 47 -3.15 5.96 -1.26
CA ALA A 47 -1.96 5.42 -0.63
C ALA A 47 -2.04 3.91 -0.31
N GLY A 48 -3.23 3.32 -0.15
CA GLY A 48 -3.39 1.90 0.12
C GLY A 48 -2.57 1.47 1.35
N ARG A 49 -1.61 0.55 1.19
CA ARG A 49 -0.75 0.05 2.28
C ARG A 49 0.36 1.02 2.73
N MET A 50 0.53 2.16 2.09
CA MET A 50 1.35 3.27 2.60
C MET A 50 0.53 4.21 3.51
N SER A 51 -0.41 3.68 4.27
CA SER A 51 -1.38 4.43 5.07
C SER A 51 -0.80 4.94 6.37
N THR A 52 -1.26 6.13 6.75
CA THR A 52 -1.01 6.78 8.03
C THR A 52 -2.34 7.00 8.74
N ARG A 53 -2.44 6.60 10.01
CA ARG A 53 -3.55 6.99 10.89
C ARG A 53 -3.23 8.31 11.56
N ARG A 54 -4.23 9.19 11.65
CA ARG A 54 -4.11 10.49 12.27
C ARG A 54 -5.16 10.65 13.35
N GLY A 55 -4.76 11.26 14.47
CA GLY A 55 -5.63 11.83 15.49
C GLY A 55 -5.46 13.35 15.52
N GLU A 56 -5.86 13.97 16.62
CA GLU A 56 -5.83 15.43 16.77
C GLU A 56 -4.39 15.95 16.82
N ASP A 57 -3.53 15.33 17.63
CA ASP A 57 -2.15 15.73 17.92
C ASP A 57 -1.10 14.64 17.60
N TRP A 58 -1.50 13.53 17.04
CA TRP A 58 -0.64 12.40 16.74
C TRP A 58 -0.90 11.82 15.35
N GLN A 59 0.08 11.13 14.82
CA GLN A 59 -0.07 10.25 13.66
C GLN A 59 0.82 9.03 13.81
N CYS A 60 0.51 7.98 13.06
CA CYS A 60 1.33 6.77 12.99
C CYS A 60 1.16 6.08 11.64
N ASP A 61 2.27 5.77 10.99
CA ASP A 61 2.29 4.94 9.79
C ASP A 61 2.12 3.47 10.20
N PHE A 62 1.00 2.86 9.83
CA PHE A 62 0.67 1.51 10.29
C PHE A 62 0.75 0.43 9.21
N GLY A 63 1.08 0.83 7.98
CA GLY A 63 1.41 -0.05 6.86
C GLY A 63 2.91 -0.09 6.60
N ALA A 64 3.34 0.27 5.37
CA ALA A 64 4.76 0.36 5.04
C ALA A 64 5.49 1.32 5.97
N GLN A 65 6.62 0.87 6.53
CA GLN A 65 7.36 1.63 7.53
C GLN A 65 8.45 2.50 6.93
N TYR A 66 8.99 2.06 5.85
CA TYR A 66 9.97 2.74 5.01
C TYR A 66 9.98 2.10 3.62
N PHE A 67 10.70 2.68 2.71
CA PHE A 67 11.02 2.07 1.42
C PHE A 67 12.49 2.25 1.06
N VAL A 68 12.95 1.38 0.20
CA VAL A 68 14.31 1.36 -0.34
C VAL A 68 14.18 1.40 -1.86
N ALA A 69 15.00 2.17 -2.52
CA ALA A 69 15.08 2.22 -3.97
C ALA A 69 16.39 1.56 -4.44
N ARG A 70 16.28 0.67 -5.42
CA ARG A 70 17.40 -0.04 -6.04
C ARG A 70 17.33 0.01 -7.56
N ASP A 71 16.13 -0.10 -8.11
CA ASP A 71 15.90 0.05 -9.55
C ASP A 71 16.17 1.50 -9.99
N PRO A 72 16.91 1.72 -11.09
CA PRO A 72 17.26 3.07 -11.53
C PRO A 72 16.04 3.97 -11.81
N ALA A 73 14.95 3.42 -12.34
CA ALA A 73 13.74 4.20 -12.60
C ALA A 73 13.05 4.60 -11.29
N PHE A 74 13.02 3.69 -10.30
CA PHE A 74 12.45 4.00 -9.00
C PHE A 74 13.36 4.94 -8.19
N LEU A 75 14.67 4.83 -8.32
CA LEU A 75 15.62 5.81 -7.74
C LEU A 75 15.35 7.22 -8.27
N ALA A 76 15.15 7.36 -9.59
CA ALA A 76 14.81 8.66 -10.19
C ALA A 76 13.46 9.20 -9.65
N GLU A 77 12.46 8.33 -9.46
CA GLU A 77 11.18 8.75 -8.89
C GLU A 77 11.30 9.16 -7.42
N VAL A 78 12.08 8.43 -6.62
CA VAL A 78 12.35 8.80 -5.22
C VAL A 78 13.08 10.13 -5.13
N GLN A 79 13.97 10.41 -6.07
CA GLN A 79 14.62 11.73 -6.16
C GLN A 79 13.59 12.85 -6.44
N ARG A 80 12.66 12.62 -7.39
CA ARG A 80 11.56 13.58 -7.65
C ARG A 80 10.70 13.82 -6.40
N TRP A 81 10.39 12.76 -5.63
CA TRP A 81 9.66 12.91 -4.35
C TRP A 81 10.46 13.68 -3.31
N SER A 82 11.79 13.50 -3.28
CA SER A 82 12.67 14.22 -2.37
C SER A 82 12.76 15.69 -2.74
N ASP A 83 12.88 16.02 -4.04
CA ASP A 83 12.91 17.38 -4.57
C ASP A 83 11.59 18.12 -4.32
N ALA A 84 10.46 17.38 -4.37
CA ALA A 84 9.14 17.88 -4.02
C ALA A 84 8.89 17.97 -2.51
N GLY A 85 9.82 17.52 -1.66
CA GLY A 85 9.70 17.54 -0.21
C GLY A 85 8.73 16.49 0.36
N VAL A 86 8.28 15.51 -0.45
CA VAL A 86 7.30 14.51 -0.05
C VAL A 86 7.93 13.17 0.38
N ALA A 87 9.24 13.04 0.27
CA ALA A 87 10.02 11.91 0.80
C ALA A 87 11.38 12.37 1.31
N GLN A 88 11.90 11.69 2.33
CA GLN A 88 13.24 11.93 2.88
C GLN A 88 13.87 10.65 3.40
N PRO A 89 15.22 10.57 3.46
CA PRO A 89 15.91 9.52 4.19
C PRO A 89 15.55 9.58 5.68
N TRP A 90 15.28 8.42 6.25
CA TRP A 90 15.08 8.27 7.70
C TRP A 90 16.41 7.88 8.34
N GLN A 91 16.98 8.79 9.11
CA GLN A 91 18.18 8.57 9.91
C GLN A 91 17.75 7.88 11.22
N LEU A 92 17.84 6.55 11.23
CA LEU A 92 17.31 5.74 12.33
C LEU A 92 18.39 4.90 13.00
N ARG A 93 18.28 4.74 14.32
CA ARG A 93 19.04 3.75 15.11
C ARG A 93 18.33 2.41 14.98
N LEU A 94 18.75 1.64 13.96
CA LEU A 94 18.15 0.35 13.64
C LEU A 94 18.94 -0.78 14.28
N GLY A 95 18.24 -1.82 14.72
CA GLY A 95 18.85 -3.06 15.18
C GLY A 95 17.93 -4.26 15.06
N SER A 96 18.32 -5.31 15.73
CA SER A 96 17.52 -6.52 15.93
C SER A 96 17.57 -6.98 17.37
N PHE A 97 16.52 -7.66 17.82
CA PHE A 97 16.51 -8.34 19.10
C PHE A 97 16.97 -9.79 18.94
N GLU A 98 17.86 -10.24 19.84
CA GLU A 98 18.20 -11.63 20.07
C GLU A 98 17.81 -11.97 21.53
N GLY A 99 16.71 -12.64 21.72
CA GLY A 99 16.02 -12.68 23.01
C GLY A 99 15.63 -11.27 23.43
N SER A 100 15.96 -10.85 24.66
CA SER A 100 15.73 -9.49 25.15
C SER A 100 16.88 -8.51 24.85
N ARG A 101 17.95 -8.96 24.19
CA ARG A 101 19.13 -8.15 23.92
C ARG A 101 19.03 -7.49 22.54
N TRP A 102 18.99 -6.17 22.51
CA TRP A 102 19.09 -5.39 21.27
C TRP A 102 20.54 -5.34 20.76
N LYS A 103 20.70 -5.49 19.44
CA LYS A 103 21.97 -5.37 18.72
C LYS A 103 21.82 -4.35 17.60
N PRO A 104 22.69 -3.33 17.49
CA PRO A 104 22.63 -2.36 16.40
C PRO A 104 22.93 -3.02 15.07
N SER A 105 22.25 -2.55 14.01
CA SER A 105 22.50 -2.93 12.63
C SER A 105 23.65 -2.10 12.05
N THR A 106 24.54 -2.75 11.33
CA THR A 106 25.64 -2.09 10.60
C THR A 106 25.30 -1.85 9.11
N THR A 107 24.05 -2.09 8.70
CA THR A 107 23.62 -1.95 7.30
C THR A 107 23.59 -0.49 6.87
N ALA A 108 24.38 -0.15 5.84
CA ALA A 108 24.43 1.18 5.23
C ALA A 108 23.26 1.47 4.24
N LEU A 109 22.17 0.69 4.32
CA LEU A 109 21.04 0.80 3.40
C LEU A 109 20.24 2.08 3.70
N VAL A 110 20.10 2.96 2.71
CA VAL A 110 19.28 4.16 2.82
C VAL A 110 17.81 3.76 2.81
N ARG A 111 17.10 4.16 3.87
CA ARG A 111 15.66 3.96 4.03
C ARG A 111 14.97 5.29 3.91
N HIS A 112 14.01 5.39 3.00
CA HIS A 112 13.20 6.58 2.80
C HIS A 112 11.82 6.44 3.44
N VAL A 113 11.26 7.55 3.85
CA VAL A 113 9.87 7.65 4.33
C VAL A 113 9.17 8.80 3.63
N GLY A 114 7.85 8.70 3.49
CA GLY A 114 7.04 9.84 3.07
C GLY A 114 7.03 10.95 4.14
N VAL A 115 6.95 12.22 3.74
CA VAL A 115 6.97 13.41 4.60
C VAL A 115 5.82 14.34 4.23
N PRO A 116 5.00 14.81 5.18
CA PRO A 116 5.05 14.60 6.62
C PRO A 116 4.48 13.27 7.11
N ALA A 117 4.06 12.39 6.21
CA ALA A 117 3.45 11.09 6.49
C ALA A 117 3.77 10.12 5.35
N MET A 118 3.70 8.81 5.59
CA MET A 118 3.98 7.81 4.56
C MET A 118 3.04 7.93 3.34
N THR A 119 1.85 8.51 3.52
CA THR A 119 0.91 8.79 2.44
C THR A 119 1.36 9.90 1.46
N ALA A 120 2.35 10.73 1.80
CA ALA A 120 2.70 11.94 1.04
C ALA A 120 3.08 11.67 -0.42
N PRO A 121 3.95 10.69 -0.77
CA PRO A 121 4.25 10.37 -2.15
C PRO A 121 3.02 9.97 -2.97
N ALA A 122 2.10 9.21 -2.36
CA ALA A 122 0.86 8.80 -3.03
C ALA A 122 -0.06 10.00 -3.29
N HIS A 123 -0.20 10.91 -2.33
CA HIS A 123 -0.96 12.15 -2.53
C HIS A 123 -0.34 13.04 -3.61
N TRP A 124 0.98 13.09 -3.68
CA TRP A 124 1.69 13.84 -4.71
C TRP A 124 1.44 13.26 -6.12
N LEU A 125 1.52 11.93 -6.28
CA LEU A 125 1.20 11.25 -7.53
C LEU A 125 -0.28 11.42 -7.94
N ALA A 126 -1.19 11.52 -6.97
CA ALA A 126 -2.61 11.70 -7.23
C ALA A 126 -2.98 13.12 -7.69
N GLN A 127 -2.06 14.09 -7.61
CA GLN A 127 -2.32 15.45 -8.10
C GLN A 127 -2.58 15.43 -9.61
N GLY A 128 -3.72 16.01 -10.00
CA GLY A 128 -4.15 16.04 -11.40
C GLY A 128 -4.79 14.75 -11.93
N LEU A 129 -4.86 13.67 -11.12
CA LEU A 129 -5.60 12.47 -11.47
C LEU A 129 -7.06 12.57 -10.99
N GLN A 130 -7.98 12.03 -11.77
CA GLN A 130 -9.38 11.91 -11.37
C GLN A 130 -9.56 10.70 -10.44
N VAL A 131 -9.60 10.94 -9.13
CA VAL A 131 -9.77 9.89 -8.10
C VAL A 131 -11.14 10.01 -7.45
N HIS A 132 -11.97 8.99 -7.59
CA HIS A 132 -13.23 8.84 -6.87
C HIS A 132 -12.98 8.01 -5.61
N ALA A 133 -12.84 8.66 -4.47
CA ALA A 133 -12.72 8.01 -3.17
C ALA A 133 -14.09 7.56 -2.63
N HIS A 134 -14.08 6.65 -1.64
CA HIS A 134 -15.28 6.04 -1.05
C HIS A 134 -16.17 5.29 -2.08
N LEU A 135 -15.57 4.73 -3.12
CA LEU A 135 -16.27 3.89 -4.09
C LEU A 135 -15.65 2.49 -4.13
N THR A 136 -16.45 1.52 -3.70
CA THR A 136 -16.08 0.10 -3.69
C THR A 136 -16.63 -0.59 -4.94
N VAL A 137 -15.78 -0.84 -5.91
CA VAL A 137 -16.17 -1.63 -7.09
C VAL A 137 -16.42 -3.07 -6.65
N GLN A 138 -17.62 -3.59 -6.93
CA GLN A 138 -18.04 -4.94 -6.55
C GLN A 138 -18.02 -5.92 -7.72
N THR A 139 -18.43 -5.46 -8.92
CA THR A 139 -18.45 -6.32 -10.11
C THR A 139 -18.08 -5.55 -11.36
N LEU A 140 -17.57 -6.29 -12.35
CA LEU A 140 -17.32 -5.83 -13.69
C LEU A 140 -18.33 -6.49 -14.65
N GLU A 141 -19.00 -5.68 -15.47
CA GLU A 141 -19.93 -6.15 -16.48
C GLU A 141 -19.36 -5.87 -17.88
N ARG A 142 -19.23 -6.90 -18.71
CA ARG A 142 -18.87 -6.72 -20.12
C ARG A 142 -20.12 -6.36 -20.91
N THR A 143 -20.09 -5.22 -21.59
CA THR A 143 -21.14 -4.75 -22.50
C THR A 143 -20.63 -4.75 -23.94
N VAL A 144 -21.50 -4.46 -24.90
CA VAL A 144 -21.11 -4.32 -26.32
C VAL A 144 -20.16 -3.14 -26.54
N ASP A 145 -20.27 -2.09 -25.71
CA ASP A 145 -19.50 -0.86 -25.83
C ASP A 145 -18.24 -0.83 -24.93
N GLY A 146 -18.03 -1.84 -24.09
CA GLY A 146 -16.89 -1.90 -23.18
C GLY A 146 -17.21 -2.49 -21.83
N TRP A 147 -16.64 -1.92 -20.77
CA TRP A 147 -16.78 -2.35 -19.37
C TRP A 147 -17.61 -1.36 -18.57
N ARG A 148 -18.57 -1.86 -17.80
CA ARG A 148 -19.28 -1.11 -16.77
C ARG A 148 -18.85 -1.60 -15.39
N LEU A 149 -18.59 -0.66 -14.50
CA LEU A 149 -18.22 -0.94 -13.11
C LEU A 149 -19.43 -0.71 -12.20
N HIS A 150 -19.77 -1.70 -11.38
CA HIS A 150 -20.82 -1.57 -10.38
C HIS A 150 -20.18 -1.39 -9.01
N CYS A 151 -20.52 -0.29 -8.34
CA CYS A 151 -20.04 0.04 -7.00
C CYS A 151 -21.09 -0.28 -5.93
N ALA A 152 -20.65 -0.51 -4.68
CA ALA A 152 -21.52 -0.74 -3.54
C ALA A 152 -22.32 0.52 -3.19
N GLU A 153 -21.70 1.69 -3.37
CA GLU A 153 -22.26 2.98 -2.99
C GLU A 153 -23.17 3.52 -4.08
N ALA A 154 -24.33 4.05 -3.66
CA ALA A 154 -25.27 4.69 -4.58
C ALA A 154 -24.67 5.97 -5.19
N GLY A 155 -24.99 6.22 -6.47
CA GLY A 155 -24.53 7.41 -7.19
C GLY A 155 -23.09 7.33 -7.67
N ALA A 156 -22.51 6.13 -7.78
CA ALA A 156 -21.27 5.93 -8.54
C ALA A 156 -21.43 6.41 -9.99
N PRO A 157 -20.36 6.91 -10.63
CA PRO A 157 -20.42 7.37 -12.01
C PRO A 157 -20.88 6.23 -12.95
N GLU A 158 -21.99 6.42 -13.63
CA GLU A 158 -22.39 5.54 -14.73
C GLU A 158 -21.55 5.86 -15.96
N ALA A 159 -20.61 4.97 -16.28
CA ALA A 159 -19.74 5.15 -17.41
C ALA A 159 -19.31 3.79 -17.99
N VAL A 160 -19.07 3.78 -19.30
CA VAL A 160 -18.46 2.66 -19.98
C VAL A 160 -16.99 2.96 -20.20
N PHE A 161 -16.14 1.97 -20.01
CA PHE A 161 -14.70 2.06 -20.15
C PHE A 161 -14.19 1.05 -21.17
N ASP A 162 -13.22 1.47 -21.96
CA ASP A 162 -12.60 0.57 -22.96
C ASP A 162 -11.68 -0.45 -22.28
N THR A 163 -11.08 -0.06 -21.17
CA THR A 163 -10.05 -0.81 -20.45
C THR A 163 -10.28 -0.73 -18.94
N VAL A 164 -10.10 -1.85 -18.24
CA VAL A 164 -10.13 -1.88 -16.77
C VAL A 164 -8.84 -2.45 -16.21
N LEU A 165 -8.21 -1.70 -15.30
CA LEU A 165 -6.97 -2.07 -14.63
C LEU A 165 -7.24 -2.25 -13.13
N LEU A 166 -6.82 -3.40 -12.58
CA LEU A 166 -7.01 -3.73 -11.16
C LEU A 166 -5.68 -3.60 -10.43
N ALA A 167 -5.57 -2.59 -9.57
CA ALA A 167 -4.37 -2.27 -8.79
C ALA A 167 -4.61 -2.54 -7.30
N MET A 168 -4.87 -3.80 -6.96
CA MET A 168 -5.27 -4.22 -5.63
C MET A 168 -4.65 -5.56 -5.24
N PRO A 169 -4.77 -6.01 -3.97
CA PRO A 169 -4.33 -7.35 -3.54
C PRO A 169 -4.95 -8.46 -4.39
N ALA A 170 -4.16 -9.48 -4.68
CA ALA A 170 -4.54 -10.58 -5.58
C ALA A 170 -5.90 -11.23 -5.27
N PRO A 171 -6.28 -11.54 -4.01
CA PRO A 171 -7.59 -12.13 -3.73
C PRO A 171 -8.76 -11.18 -4.05
N GLN A 172 -8.56 -9.87 -3.91
CA GLN A 172 -9.58 -8.88 -4.27
C GLN A 172 -9.71 -8.74 -5.79
N ALA A 173 -8.58 -8.75 -6.52
CA ALA A 173 -8.58 -8.77 -7.98
C ALA A 173 -9.24 -10.03 -8.53
N LEU A 174 -8.95 -11.20 -7.96
CA LEU A 174 -9.55 -12.47 -8.34
C LEU A 174 -11.08 -12.44 -8.22
N ALA A 175 -11.61 -11.87 -7.14
CA ALA A 175 -13.05 -11.73 -6.93
C ALA A 175 -13.70 -10.84 -7.99
N LEU A 176 -13.06 -9.72 -8.38
CA LEU A 176 -13.58 -8.81 -9.40
C LEU A 176 -13.47 -9.36 -10.82
N LEU A 177 -12.46 -10.16 -11.11
CA LEU A 177 -12.30 -10.77 -12.43
C LEU A 177 -13.47 -11.69 -12.82
N GLY A 178 -14.21 -12.25 -11.82
CA GLY A 178 -15.30 -13.17 -12.10
C GLY A 178 -14.83 -14.30 -13.02
N ASP A 179 -15.54 -14.57 -14.11
CA ASP A 179 -15.15 -15.55 -15.14
C ASP A 179 -14.41 -14.93 -16.33
N HIS A 180 -14.13 -13.62 -16.26
CA HIS A 180 -13.38 -12.92 -17.29
C HIS A 180 -11.88 -13.24 -17.20
N ALA A 181 -11.19 -13.26 -18.35
CA ALA A 181 -9.73 -13.36 -18.46
C ALA A 181 -9.10 -14.51 -17.64
N PRO A 182 -9.27 -15.80 -18.02
CA PRO A 182 -8.77 -16.95 -17.25
C PRO A 182 -7.29 -16.88 -16.90
N GLY A 183 -6.45 -16.31 -17.77
CA GLY A 183 -5.02 -16.13 -17.53
C GLY A 183 -4.74 -15.16 -16.37
N LEU A 184 -5.48 -14.05 -16.29
CA LEU A 184 -5.35 -13.11 -15.16
C LEU A 184 -5.86 -13.73 -13.86
N ARG A 185 -6.92 -14.52 -13.91
CA ARG A 185 -7.43 -15.28 -12.78
C ARG A 185 -6.39 -16.25 -12.23
N ALA A 186 -5.73 -17.01 -13.13
CA ALA A 186 -4.67 -17.93 -12.73
C ALA A 186 -3.50 -17.21 -12.05
N ALA A 187 -3.07 -16.07 -12.60
CA ALA A 187 -2.03 -15.24 -11.99
C ALA A 187 -2.43 -14.75 -10.57
N ALA A 188 -3.67 -14.24 -10.41
CA ALA A 188 -4.17 -13.78 -9.12
C ALA A 188 -4.37 -14.92 -8.11
N ALA A 189 -4.85 -16.08 -8.55
CA ALA A 189 -5.05 -17.25 -7.70
C ALA A 189 -3.73 -17.87 -7.21
N GLY A 190 -2.65 -17.76 -8.03
CA GLY A 190 -1.32 -18.25 -7.67
C GLY A 190 -0.58 -17.38 -6.65
N ALA A 191 -1.06 -16.18 -6.36
CA ALA A 191 -0.41 -15.26 -5.44
C ALA A 191 -0.85 -15.51 -3.98
N GLY A 192 0.06 -16.04 -3.17
CA GLY A 192 -0.14 -16.17 -1.73
C GLY A 192 -0.04 -14.81 -1.04
N MET A 193 -1.13 -14.32 -0.43
CA MET A 193 -1.11 -13.10 0.37
C MET A 193 -1.12 -13.43 1.86
N CYS A 194 -0.21 -12.80 2.61
CA CYS A 194 -0.06 -13.00 4.04
C CYS A 194 -0.60 -11.80 4.82
N PRO A 195 -1.27 -12.01 5.95
CA PRO A 195 -1.75 -10.93 6.80
C PRO A 195 -0.65 -10.33 7.67
N CYS A 196 -0.98 -9.20 8.30
CA CYS A 196 -0.18 -8.60 9.36
C CYS A 196 -1.09 -7.82 10.30
N TRP A 197 -0.99 -8.10 11.61
CA TRP A 197 -1.52 -7.23 12.64
C TRP A 197 -0.56 -6.08 12.89
N ALA A 198 -1.10 -4.86 12.90
CA ALA A 198 -0.36 -3.65 13.26
C ALA A 198 -0.95 -3.05 14.53
N LEU A 199 -0.13 -2.77 15.52
CA LEU A 199 -0.53 -2.14 16.77
C LEU A 199 0.19 -0.79 16.92
N MET A 200 -0.56 0.29 16.88
CA MET A 200 -0.07 1.66 17.06
C MET A 200 -0.17 2.02 18.53
N LEU A 201 0.93 2.48 19.12
CA LEU A 201 1.05 2.82 20.54
C LEU A 201 1.27 4.33 20.68
N ARG A 202 0.69 4.92 21.73
CA ARG A 202 0.87 6.32 22.12
C ARG A 202 1.35 6.39 23.55
N PHE A 203 2.30 7.26 23.82
CA PHE A 203 2.89 7.43 25.15
C PHE A 203 2.87 8.90 25.54
N ASP A 204 2.64 9.19 26.82
CA ASP A 204 2.64 10.56 27.35
C ASP A 204 4.05 11.12 27.48
N ALA A 205 5.08 10.27 27.48
CA ALA A 205 6.48 10.65 27.53
C ALA A 205 7.33 9.76 26.61
N PRO A 206 8.45 10.25 26.09
CA PRO A 206 9.39 9.46 25.30
C PRO A 206 9.88 8.22 26.02
N LEU A 207 9.95 7.09 25.33
CA LEU A 207 10.57 5.88 25.86
C LEU A 207 12.09 6.06 25.96
N ALA A 208 12.65 5.63 27.09
CA ALA A 208 14.09 5.71 27.35
C ALA A 208 14.89 4.62 26.61
N TRP A 209 14.61 4.44 25.31
CA TRP A 209 15.31 3.49 24.46
C TRP A 209 16.24 4.20 23.49
N ASP A 210 17.46 3.66 23.36
CA ASP A 210 18.44 4.15 22.40
C ASP A 210 18.31 3.43 21.04
N LEU A 211 17.07 3.28 20.57
CA LEU A 211 16.73 2.71 19.27
C LEU A 211 15.50 3.42 18.68
N ASP A 212 15.40 3.43 17.37
CA ASP A 212 14.25 3.97 16.65
C ASP A 212 13.45 2.87 15.92
N ALA A 213 14.11 1.74 15.62
CA ALA A 213 13.42 0.59 15.05
C ALA A 213 14.21 -0.71 15.28
N ALA A 214 13.50 -1.82 15.33
CA ALA A 214 14.11 -3.13 15.45
C ALA A 214 13.32 -4.22 14.71
N PHE A 215 14.07 -5.17 14.13
CA PHE A 215 13.56 -6.48 13.78
C PHE A 215 13.51 -7.33 15.07
N VAL A 216 12.35 -7.89 15.35
CA VAL A 216 12.15 -8.72 16.55
C VAL A 216 12.14 -10.20 16.15
N ASN A 217 11.28 -10.59 15.20
CA ASN A 217 11.15 -11.95 14.65
C ASN A 217 11.09 -13.07 15.70
N GLN A 218 10.43 -12.77 16.83
CA GLN A 218 10.19 -13.73 17.89
C GLN A 218 8.82 -13.50 18.53
N GLY A 219 8.17 -14.60 18.90
CA GLY A 219 6.79 -14.56 19.38
C GLY A 219 5.88 -13.87 18.36
N PRO A 220 4.93 -13.03 18.80
CA PRO A 220 4.05 -12.31 17.90
C PRO A 220 4.73 -11.19 17.10
N LEU A 221 5.89 -10.67 17.54
CA LEU A 221 6.47 -9.45 16.95
C LEU A 221 7.48 -9.76 15.84
N GLY A 222 7.28 -9.17 14.65
CA GLY A 222 8.23 -9.17 13.56
C GLY A 222 9.05 -7.87 13.50
N TRP A 223 8.39 -6.73 13.74
CA TRP A 223 8.97 -5.40 13.63
C TRP A 223 8.40 -4.46 14.67
N MET A 224 9.22 -3.50 15.13
CA MET A 224 8.79 -2.37 15.92
C MET A 224 9.50 -1.09 15.47
N ALA A 225 8.82 0.06 15.55
CA ALA A 225 9.41 1.34 15.19
C ALA A 225 8.80 2.51 15.98
N ARG A 226 9.66 3.46 16.36
CA ARG A 226 9.29 4.77 16.86
C ARG A 226 8.86 5.63 15.65
N ASP A 227 7.57 5.73 15.41
CA ASP A 227 7.04 6.48 14.27
C ASP A 227 7.39 7.97 14.38
N SER A 228 7.36 8.52 15.61
CA SER A 228 7.72 9.90 15.91
C SER A 228 9.19 10.26 15.62
N SER A 229 10.08 9.28 15.38
CA SER A 229 11.47 9.52 14.96
C SER A 229 11.62 9.82 13.48
N LYS A 230 10.59 9.57 12.69
CA LYS A 230 10.60 9.82 11.25
C LYS A 230 10.53 11.32 10.94
N PRO A 231 11.15 11.81 9.84
CA PRO A 231 11.06 13.21 9.44
C PRO A 231 9.61 13.70 9.29
N GLY A 232 9.35 14.92 9.76
CA GLY A 232 8.05 15.58 9.62
C GLY A 232 6.90 15.04 10.47
N ARG A 233 7.19 14.11 11.41
CA ARG A 233 6.16 13.58 12.33
C ARG A 233 5.92 14.54 13.50
N PRO A 234 4.70 14.57 14.09
CA PRO A 234 4.44 15.24 15.37
C PRO A 234 5.38 14.73 16.45
N ARG A 235 5.63 15.58 17.47
CA ARG A 235 6.52 15.21 18.58
C ARG A 235 5.89 14.26 19.60
N HIS A 236 4.61 13.96 19.45
CA HIS A 236 3.93 13.00 20.31
C HIS A 236 4.58 11.61 20.16
N GLU A 237 4.97 11.00 21.28
CA GLU A 237 5.68 9.72 21.25
C GLU A 237 4.75 8.62 20.75
N THR A 238 5.01 8.15 19.53
CA THR A 238 4.23 7.10 18.86
C THR A 238 5.12 5.97 18.38
N TRP A 239 4.64 4.75 18.56
CA TRP A 239 5.29 3.54 18.09
C TRP A 239 4.31 2.69 17.28
N VAL A 240 4.84 1.88 16.40
CA VAL A 240 4.09 0.83 15.71
C VAL A 240 4.78 -0.50 15.91
N LEU A 241 3.99 -1.52 16.19
CA LEU A 241 4.40 -2.92 16.21
C LEU A 241 3.72 -3.63 15.05
N HIS A 242 4.48 -4.42 14.29
CA HIS A 242 3.94 -5.35 13.30
C HIS A 242 4.15 -6.78 13.77
N ALA A 243 3.10 -7.57 13.73
CA ALA A 243 3.21 -8.99 13.99
C ALA A 243 3.88 -9.73 12.83
N THR A 244 4.42 -10.91 13.10
CA THR A 244 4.90 -11.82 12.06
C THR A 244 3.72 -12.31 11.20
N ALA A 245 4.00 -12.72 9.96
CA ALA A 245 2.98 -13.21 9.04
C ALA A 245 2.31 -14.47 9.58
N ASP A 246 3.09 -15.43 10.08
CA ASP A 246 2.60 -16.72 10.58
C ASP A 246 1.69 -16.50 11.79
N TRP A 247 2.16 -15.73 12.78
CA TRP A 247 1.35 -15.40 13.95
C TRP A 247 0.06 -14.65 13.55
N SER A 248 0.16 -13.70 12.62
CA SER A 248 -1.00 -12.95 12.12
C SER A 248 -2.00 -13.86 11.40
N GLN A 249 -1.53 -14.91 10.72
CA GLN A 249 -2.39 -15.87 10.06
C GLN A 249 -3.13 -16.75 11.08
N GLU A 250 -2.46 -17.21 12.14
CA GLU A 250 -3.06 -17.99 13.21
C GLU A 250 -4.11 -17.19 13.99
N HIS A 251 -3.89 -15.89 14.15
CA HIS A 251 -4.74 -14.95 14.90
C HIS A 251 -5.57 -14.02 14.01
N LEU A 252 -5.82 -14.42 12.75
CA LEU A 252 -6.43 -13.52 11.76
C LEU A 252 -7.83 -13.05 12.15
N GLU A 253 -8.61 -13.90 12.77
CA GLU A 253 -10.01 -13.61 13.14
C GLU A 253 -10.20 -13.31 14.63
N ASP A 254 -9.12 -13.25 15.40
CA ASP A 254 -9.18 -12.96 16.83
C ASP A 254 -9.67 -11.53 17.11
N ASP A 255 -10.18 -11.33 18.31
CA ASP A 255 -10.58 -10.00 18.78
C ASP A 255 -9.37 -9.06 18.85
N PRO A 256 -9.48 -7.82 18.32
CA PRO A 256 -8.37 -6.87 18.35
C PRO A 256 -7.80 -6.58 19.75
N ALA A 257 -8.59 -6.72 20.83
CA ALA A 257 -8.11 -6.52 22.19
C ALA A 257 -7.25 -7.70 22.67
N ASP A 258 -7.56 -8.92 22.27
CA ASP A 258 -6.75 -10.10 22.58
C ASP A 258 -5.42 -10.08 21.83
N VAL A 259 -5.45 -9.73 20.54
CA VAL A 259 -4.25 -9.47 19.74
C VAL A 259 -3.38 -8.38 20.37
N ALA A 260 -3.97 -7.25 20.75
CA ALA A 260 -3.24 -6.17 21.40
C ALA A 260 -2.60 -6.61 22.71
N ARG A 261 -3.31 -7.38 23.53
CA ARG A 261 -2.78 -7.92 24.80
C ARG A 261 -1.55 -8.79 24.59
N ALA A 262 -1.59 -9.68 23.59
CA ALA A 262 -0.46 -10.55 23.26
C ALA A 262 0.75 -9.75 22.74
N MET A 263 0.53 -8.80 21.83
CA MET A 263 1.58 -7.96 21.28
C MET A 263 2.18 -7.00 22.33
N LEU A 264 1.35 -6.43 23.22
CA LEU A 264 1.80 -5.58 24.33
C LEU A 264 2.62 -6.37 25.36
N LYS A 265 2.21 -7.62 25.65
CA LYS A 265 3.02 -8.49 26.50
C LYS A 265 4.41 -8.72 25.91
N ALA A 266 4.48 -9.08 24.63
CA ALA A 266 5.76 -9.29 23.95
C ALA A 266 6.61 -8.01 23.90
N PHE A 267 6.00 -6.84 23.73
CA PHE A 267 6.67 -5.56 23.79
C PHE A 267 7.24 -5.26 25.18
N ALA A 268 6.48 -5.56 26.24
CA ALA A 268 6.93 -5.42 27.63
C ALA A 268 8.08 -6.40 27.95
N ASP A 269 8.04 -7.63 27.44
CA ASP A 269 9.11 -8.62 27.62
C ASP A 269 10.46 -8.15 27.00
N LEU A 270 10.41 -7.21 26.04
CA LEU A 270 11.58 -6.52 25.47
C LEU A 270 12.01 -5.27 26.25
N GLY A 271 11.31 -4.92 27.32
CA GLY A 271 11.56 -3.73 28.13
C GLY A 271 10.72 -2.52 27.76
N GLY A 272 9.69 -2.69 26.92
CA GLY A 272 8.75 -1.62 26.56
C GLY A 272 7.84 -1.24 27.71
N ALA A 273 7.58 0.06 27.89
CA ALA A 273 6.62 0.55 28.88
C ALA A 273 5.17 0.34 28.39
N ALA A 274 4.23 0.38 29.33
CA ALA A 274 2.81 0.38 29.00
C ALA A 274 2.44 1.68 28.26
N PRO A 275 1.75 1.62 27.11
CA PRO A 275 1.30 2.82 26.41
C PRO A 275 0.08 3.46 27.12
N ALA A 276 -0.07 4.78 26.98
CA ALA A 276 -1.26 5.49 27.43
C ALA A 276 -2.51 5.10 26.61
N ALA A 277 -2.29 4.79 25.33
CA ALA A 277 -3.37 4.30 24.45
C ALA A 277 -2.79 3.48 23.30
N TRP A 278 -3.63 2.63 22.72
CA TRP A 278 -3.29 1.83 21.57
C TRP A 278 -4.43 1.76 20.56
N THR A 279 -4.09 1.37 19.33
CA THR A 279 -5.07 1.09 18.26
C THR A 279 -4.56 -0.06 17.41
N ALA A 280 -5.34 -1.12 17.30
CA ALA A 280 -5.02 -2.26 16.44
C ALA A 280 -5.60 -2.10 15.02
N HIS A 281 -4.90 -2.65 14.04
CA HIS A 281 -5.38 -2.75 12.66
C HIS A 281 -4.98 -4.09 12.05
N ARG A 282 -5.92 -4.73 11.38
CA ARG A 282 -5.72 -6.01 10.70
C ARG A 282 -5.55 -5.80 9.20
N TRP A 283 -4.33 -5.97 8.71
CA TRP A 283 -4.03 -6.08 7.29
C TRP A 283 -4.25 -7.53 6.83
N ARG A 284 -5.34 -7.83 6.13
CA ARG A 284 -5.60 -9.18 5.61
C ARG A 284 -4.64 -9.56 4.48
N TYR A 285 -4.15 -8.58 3.73
CA TYR A 285 -3.31 -8.73 2.55
C TYR A 285 -2.13 -7.78 2.63
N ALA A 286 -1.24 -8.03 3.60
CA ALA A 286 -0.11 -7.14 3.90
C ALA A 286 1.08 -7.39 2.97
N THR A 287 1.49 -8.63 2.87
CA THR A 287 2.65 -9.09 2.10
C THR A 287 2.28 -10.29 1.23
N HIS A 288 3.23 -10.86 0.51
CA HIS A 288 3.03 -12.04 -0.30
C HIS A 288 4.23 -13.00 -0.19
N ALA A 289 3.97 -14.28 -0.43
CA ALA A 289 4.96 -15.34 -0.55
C ALA A 289 4.40 -16.46 -1.46
N PRO A 290 5.15 -17.00 -2.42
CA PRO A 290 6.46 -16.52 -2.87
C PRO A 290 6.37 -15.18 -3.62
N ALA A 291 7.52 -14.52 -3.81
CA ALA A 291 7.59 -13.31 -4.62
C ALA A 291 7.43 -13.65 -6.10
N LEU A 292 6.47 -13.01 -6.77
CA LEU A 292 6.29 -13.07 -8.21
C LEU A 292 7.15 -12.00 -8.90
N THR A 293 7.53 -12.23 -10.15
CA THR A 293 8.46 -11.36 -10.90
C THR A 293 7.96 -10.98 -12.30
N GLU A 294 6.73 -11.32 -12.63
CA GLU A 294 6.09 -11.05 -13.95
C GLU A 294 5.97 -9.56 -14.25
N GLY A 295 6.02 -8.72 -13.23
CA GLY A 295 5.89 -7.28 -13.31
C GLY A 295 4.44 -6.82 -13.35
N CYS A 296 3.64 -7.34 -14.27
CA CYS A 296 2.22 -7.09 -14.41
C CYS A 296 1.57 -8.24 -15.17
N ALA A 297 0.25 -8.27 -15.23
CA ALA A 297 -0.48 -9.18 -16.11
C ALA A 297 -1.48 -8.38 -16.98
N TRP A 298 -1.58 -8.71 -18.28
CA TRP A 298 -2.41 -8.02 -19.24
C TRP A 298 -3.06 -9.00 -20.20
N ASP A 299 -4.34 -8.84 -20.41
CA ASP A 299 -5.13 -9.58 -21.41
C ASP A 299 -5.67 -8.58 -22.45
N ALA A 300 -5.09 -8.62 -23.65
CA ALA A 300 -5.44 -7.71 -24.74
C ALA A 300 -6.84 -7.99 -25.32
N ALA A 301 -7.31 -9.23 -25.27
CA ALA A 301 -8.62 -9.60 -25.82
C ALA A 301 -9.76 -9.04 -25.00
N THR A 302 -9.61 -9.03 -23.67
CA THR A 302 -10.60 -8.46 -22.76
C THR A 302 -10.30 -7.01 -22.39
N ARG A 303 -9.11 -6.50 -22.64
CA ARG A 303 -8.58 -5.22 -22.16
C ARG A 303 -8.64 -5.10 -20.63
N LEU A 304 -8.32 -6.19 -19.94
CA LEU A 304 -8.17 -6.24 -18.51
C LEU A 304 -6.70 -6.33 -18.12
N GLY A 305 -6.32 -5.69 -17.01
CA GLY A 305 -4.94 -5.75 -16.52
C GLY A 305 -4.82 -5.77 -15.01
N LEU A 306 -3.71 -6.33 -14.51
CA LEU A 306 -3.37 -6.41 -13.09
C LEU A 306 -2.01 -5.78 -12.82
N CYS A 307 -1.94 -4.96 -11.77
CA CYS A 307 -0.67 -4.52 -11.18
C CYS A 307 -0.74 -4.53 -9.66
N GLY A 308 0.41 -4.64 -9.05
CA GLY A 308 0.57 -4.66 -7.60
C GLY A 308 1.95 -5.16 -7.23
N ASP A 309 2.39 -4.88 -6.01
CA ASP A 309 3.67 -5.34 -5.49
C ASP A 309 3.82 -6.87 -5.54
N TRP A 310 2.72 -7.60 -5.39
CA TRP A 310 2.68 -9.06 -5.46
C TRP A 310 3.06 -9.63 -6.83
N LEU A 311 3.00 -8.83 -7.90
CA LEU A 311 3.48 -9.18 -9.24
C LEU A 311 4.95 -8.77 -9.48
N HIS A 312 5.58 -8.04 -8.55
CA HIS A 312 6.94 -7.52 -8.76
C HIS A 312 7.77 -7.50 -7.47
N GLY A 313 8.02 -8.64 -6.89
CA GLY A 313 8.95 -8.81 -5.77
C GLY A 313 8.55 -8.16 -4.45
N GLY A 314 7.32 -7.65 -4.31
CA GLY A 314 6.82 -7.01 -3.11
C GLY A 314 7.31 -5.58 -2.89
N LYS A 315 6.97 -5.02 -1.73
CA LYS A 315 7.45 -3.73 -1.24
C LYS A 315 6.93 -2.53 -2.05
N VAL A 316 7.31 -1.34 -1.60
CA VAL A 316 6.92 -0.06 -2.23
C VAL A 316 7.50 0.07 -3.64
N GLU A 317 8.78 -0.28 -3.82
CA GLU A 317 9.45 -0.29 -5.13
C GLU A 317 8.73 -1.19 -6.13
N GLY A 318 8.44 -2.43 -5.74
CA GLY A 318 7.74 -3.38 -6.61
C GLY A 318 6.34 -2.92 -6.99
N ALA A 319 5.62 -2.26 -6.08
CA ALA A 319 4.31 -1.66 -6.39
C ALA A 319 4.42 -0.60 -7.49
N TRP A 320 5.37 0.32 -7.36
CA TRP A 320 5.59 1.38 -8.36
C TRP A 320 6.01 0.81 -9.71
N LEU A 321 6.98 -0.11 -9.72
CA LEU A 321 7.48 -0.76 -10.94
C LEU A 321 6.39 -1.57 -11.66
N SER A 322 5.55 -2.27 -10.91
CA SER A 322 4.42 -3.02 -11.45
C SER A 322 3.42 -2.12 -12.14
N GLY A 323 3.09 -0.96 -11.57
CA GLY A 323 2.24 0.04 -12.21
C GLY A 323 2.83 0.56 -13.52
N GLN A 324 4.13 0.88 -13.54
CA GLN A 324 4.85 1.29 -14.75
C GLN A 324 4.87 0.20 -15.82
N ALA A 325 5.05 -1.07 -15.41
CA ALA A 325 5.04 -2.21 -16.33
C ALA A 325 3.67 -2.38 -16.99
N LEU A 326 2.58 -2.27 -16.22
CA LEU A 326 1.22 -2.37 -16.77
C LEU A 326 0.92 -1.20 -17.73
N ALA A 327 1.28 0.03 -17.37
CA ALA A 327 1.09 1.17 -18.26
C ALA A 327 1.80 0.96 -19.61
N ARG A 328 3.06 0.51 -19.60
CA ARG A 328 3.79 0.18 -20.83
C ARG A 328 3.08 -0.89 -21.68
N ARG A 329 2.51 -1.93 -21.05
CA ARG A 329 1.78 -2.98 -21.77
C ARG A 329 0.53 -2.43 -22.45
N VAL A 330 -0.24 -1.61 -21.74
CA VAL A 330 -1.44 -0.95 -22.29
C VAL A 330 -1.07 -0.06 -23.49
N LEU A 331 -0.02 0.75 -23.38
CA LEU A 331 0.44 1.65 -24.43
C LEU A 331 0.99 0.94 -25.68
N GLN A 332 1.50 -0.28 -25.53
CA GLN A 332 2.04 -1.06 -26.65
C GLN A 332 0.97 -1.85 -27.41
N GLN A 333 -0.18 -2.11 -26.82
CA GLN A 333 -1.20 -3.01 -27.35
C GLN A 333 -2.60 -2.37 -27.42
N GLY A 334 -2.71 -1.10 -27.04
CA GLY A 334 -3.91 -0.25 -27.17
C GLY A 334 -3.80 0.61 -28.43
#